data_cf1f3e4db790e637597e5494456037c2
#
_entry.id   cf1f3e4db790e637597e5494456037c2
#
_cell.length_a   1.000
_cell.length_b   1.000
_cell.length_c   1.000
_cell.angle_alpha   90.00
_cell.angle_beta   90.00
_cell.angle_gamma   90.00
#
_symmetry.space_group_name_H-M   'P 1'
#
loop_
_entity.id
_entity.type
_entity.pdbx_description
1 polymer ?
#
loop_
_entity_poly.entity_id
_entity_poly.type
_entity_poly.pdbx_seq_one_letter_code
_entity_poly.pdbx_strand_id
1 'polypeptide(L)'
;MRVLNQMVFTTLLPAALLSGLLAVSCGRRQKSPPPPPVSEVSTVTVQTQKIALTTELPGRTAPFRIAEIRPQVSGLILKRLFTEGSHVQAGQALYQIDPAPFQAALDNAEAALARAEASLPALKLRVERFEALLADKAVSQQDYDDAAAALAQVEADIRYWKATVETARINLGYTKVTAPISGRIGKSSVTDGAMVTAYQPPALAVIQQLDPIYADVPRSTTELLRLKQRLKDGRLNHDGANQNKVKLILEDGAPYPHEGTLQFSDVTVDPTTGSVILRVVFPNPEGILLPGMFVRAVIKEGINEQAVLIPQQGVSRNSKGNPFALVVDAESKAGLRMLTIDREIGGQWLVSAGLAPGDRVIVEGLLMLRPGTVVKAVPFDPTQAGQGPAAGPGATAPKTR
;
A
#
# COMPACT_ATOMS: atom_id res chain seq x y z
N MET A 1 -53.55 -44.43 41.65
CA MET A 1 -54.42 -45.51 41.14
C MET A 1 -53.49 -46.61 40.69
N ARG A 2 -53.43 -47.63 41.51
CA ARG A 2 -53.91 -49.02 41.25
C ARG A 2 -53.09 -49.66 40.13
N VAL A 3 -52.48 -50.81 40.20
CA VAL A 3 -52.56 -51.98 41.11
C VAL A 3 -51.66 -53.00 40.42
N LEU A 4 -50.66 -53.61 41.04
CA LEU A 4 -50.71 -54.99 41.64
C LEU A 4 -50.75 -56.09 40.57
N ASN A 5 -49.91 -57.02 40.46
CA ASN A 5 -49.77 -58.27 41.25
C ASN A 5 -48.76 -59.19 40.57
N GLN A 6 -47.81 -59.77 41.25
CA GLN A 6 -47.79 -61.11 41.84
C GLN A 6 -47.97 -62.24 40.78
N MET A 7 -47.26 -63.31 40.76
CA MET A 7 -46.88 -64.40 41.70
C MET A 7 -46.01 -65.36 40.95
N VAL A 8 -44.88 -65.84 41.43
CA VAL A 8 -44.61 -66.96 42.36
C VAL A 8 -44.88 -68.36 41.76
N PHE A 9 -43.95 -69.23 42.02
CA PHE A 9 -43.88 -70.66 42.29
C PHE A 9 -42.88 -71.41 41.42
N THR A 10 -41.75 -71.87 42.02
CA THR A 10 -41.40 -73.15 42.63
C THR A 10 -41.46 -74.31 41.62
N THR A 11 -40.55 -75.24 41.57
CA THR A 11 -39.88 -76.14 42.53
C THR A 11 -38.90 -77.06 41.84
N LEU A 12 -37.89 -77.50 42.59
CA LEU A 12 -37.35 -78.88 42.78
C LEU A 12 -36.27 -79.41 41.83
N LEU A 13 -35.15 -79.64 42.50
CA LEU A 13 -34.13 -80.71 42.31
C LEU A 13 -34.73 -82.10 42.16
N PRO A 14 -33.98 -83.17 41.68
CA PRO A 14 -32.75 -83.63 42.33
C PRO A 14 -31.66 -84.29 41.47
N ALA A 15 -30.45 -84.18 42.00
CA ALA A 15 -29.51 -85.29 42.35
C ALA A 15 -28.99 -86.29 41.30
N ALA A 16 -27.73 -86.38 41.31
CA ALA A 16 -26.84 -87.52 41.52
C ALA A 16 -25.97 -87.99 40.33
N LEU A 17 -24.74 -88.17 40.74
CA LEU A 17 -23.73 -89.22 40.39
C LEU A 17 -22.79 -88.96 39.22
N LEU A 18 -21.57 -88.61 39.61
CA LEU A 18 -20.37 -89.46 39.72
C LEU A 18 -19.74 -89.89 38.41
N SER A 19 -18.62 -89.41 38.15
CA SER A 19 -17.43 -90.17 37.76
C SER A 19 -16.33 -89.22 37.19
N GLY A 20 -15.23 -89.33 37.82
CA GLY A 20 -13.99 -88.68 37.53
C GLY A 20 -13.38 -88.98 36.19
N LEU A 21 -12.64 -88.03 35.71
CA LEU A 21 -11.45 -88.30 34.89
C LEU A 21 -10.49 -87.07 35.05
N LEU A 22 -9.34 -87.41 35.55
CA LEU A 22 -8.16 -86.55 35.56
C LEU A 22 -7.88 -86.02 34.18
N ALA A 23 -7.96 -84.72 33.97
CA ALA A 23 -7.38 -84.03 32.80
C ALA A 23 -6.24 -83.11 33.25
N VAL A 24 -5.08 -83.53 32.91
CA VAL A 24 -3.80 -82.81 32.99
C VAL A 24 -3.98 -81.43 32.41
N SER A 25 -3.99 -80.42 33.27
CA SER A 25 -3.92 -79.01 32.86
C SER A 25 -2.48 -78.66 32.40
N CYS A 26 -2.23 -78.77 31.08
CA CYS A 26 -1.07 -78.12 30.46
C CYS A 26 -1.19 -76.65 30.62
N GLY A 27 -0.43 -76.05 31.57
CA GLY A 27 -0.25 -74.59 31.72
C GLY A 27 0.40 -74.01 30.47
N ARG A 28 -0.43 -73.58 29.54
CA ARG A 28 0.00 -72.71 28.45
C ARG A 28 0.34 -71.38 29.10
N ARG A 29 1.62 -71.15 29.38
CA ARG A 29 2.15 -69.78 29.63
C ARG A 29 1.73 -68.94 28.45
N GLN A 30 0.70 -68.13 28.60
CA GLN A 30 0.42 -67.00 27.69
C GLN A 30 1.66 -66.16 27.71
N LYS A 31 2.47 -66.24 26.62
CA LYS A 31 3.51 -65.21 26.35
C LYS A 31 2.77 -63.88 26.29
N SER A 32 3.10 -63.02 27.21
CA SER A 32 2.69 -61.59 27.12
C SER A 32 2.89 -61.12 25.68
N PRO A 33 1.91 -60.46 25.05
CA PRO A 33 2.11 -59.93 23.71
C PRO A 33 3.38 -59.06 23.72
N PRO A 34 4.20 -59.14 22.68
CA PRO A 34 5.38 -58.30 22.58
C PRO A 34 4.96 -56.84 22.75
N PRO A 35 5.76 -56.03 23.48
CA PRO A 35 5.46 -54.61 23.62
C PRO A 35 5.20 -54.04 22.23
N PRO A 36 4.19 -53.15 22.05
CA PRO A 36 3.91 -52.54 20.76
C PRO A 36 5.19 -51.87 20.22
N PRO A 37 5.48 -52.00 18.92
CA PRO A 37 6.66 -51.41 18.34
C PRO A 37 6.65 -49.89 18.64
N VAL A 38 7.75 -49.39 19.19
CA VAL A 38 7.90 -47.95 19.47
C VAL A 38 7.84 -47.23 18.14
N SER A 39 6.86 -46.35 17.97
CA SER A 39 6.67 -45.58 16.74
C SER A 39 7.86 -44.65 16.52
N GLU A 40 8.50 -44.77 15.36
CA GLU A 40 9.56 -43.87 14.93
C GLU A 40 8.95 -42.61 14.36
N VAL A 41 9.43 -41.44 14.79
CA VAL A 41 8.91 -40.12 14.40
C VAL A 41 10.03 -39.15 14.03
N SER A 42 9.85 -38.43 12.97
CA SER A 42 10.80 -37.36 12.58
C SER A 42 10.53 -36.09 13.39
N THR A 43 11.57 -35.51 13.96
CA THR A 43 11.46 -34.35 14.82
C THR A 43 12.36 -33.18 14.35
N VAL A 44 11.85 -31.96 14.51
CA VAL A 44 12.63 -30.72 14.33
C VAL A 44 12.84 -30.09 15.71
N THR A 45 14.09 -29.78 16.04
CA THR A 45 14.39 -29.02 17.26
C THR A 45 14.14 -27.55 17.03
N VAL A 46 13.32 -26.96 17.88
CA VAL A 46 12.95 -25.55 17.86
C VAL A 46 14.19 -24.69 18.16
N GLN A 47 14.52 -23.81 17.24
CA GLN A 47 15.57 -22.82 17.42
C GLN A 47 15.01 -21.44 17.14
N THR A 48 15.52 -20.45 17.88
CA THR A 48 15.24 -19.04 17.60
C THR A 48 16.16 -18.56 16.49
N GLN A 49 15.60 -17.80 15.54
CA GLN A 49 16.35 -17.20 14.45
C GLN A 49 15.90 -15.77 14.21
N LYS A 50 16.82 -14.96 13.70
CA LYS A 50 16.56 -13.59 13.32
C LYS A 50 15.95 -13.54 11.93
N ILE A 51 14.74 -13.02 11.80
CA ILE A 51 14.06 -12.87 10.52
C ILE A 51 13.53 -11.45 10.34
N ALA A 52 13.64 -10.94 9.11
CA ALA A 52 12.95 -9.71 8.71
C ALA A 52 11.53 -10.08 8.29
N LEU A 53 10.54 -9.50 8.95
CA LEU A 53 9.13 -9.66 8.57
C LEU A 53 8.82 -8.67 7.44
N THR A 54 8.35 -9.21 6.32
CA THR A 54 7.90 -8.43 5.17
C THR A 54 6.43 -8.71 4.90
N THR A 55 5.74 -7.71 4.38
CA THR A 55 4.37 -7.85 3.90
C THR A 55 4.29 -7.34 2.48
N GLU A 56 3.70 -8.13 1.60
CA GLU A 56 3.37 -7.72 0.25
C GLU A 56 1.97 -7.11 0.25
N LEU A 57 1.88 -5.87 -0.23
CA LEU A 57 0.63 -5.14 -0.32
C LEU A 57 0.36 -4.75 -1.76
N PRO A 58 -0.82 -5.04 -2.30
CA PRO A 58 -1.22 -4.58 -3.62
C PRO A 58 -1.39 -3.07 -3.62
N GLY A 59 -0.99 -2.44 -4.73
CA GLY A 59 -1.10 -1.00 -4.92
C GLY A 59 -1.20 -0.61 -6.38
N ARG A 60 -1.32 0.68 -6.63
CA ARG A 60 -1.28 1.26 -7.97
C ARG A 60 -0.34 2.43 -8.00
N THR A 61 0.32 2.60 -9.13
CA THR A 61 1.16 3.76 -9.38
C THR A 61 0.31 4.99 -9.65
N ALA A 62 0.80 6.17 -9.24
CA ALA A 62 0.19 7.47 -9.49
C ALA A 62 1.28 8.49 -9.85
N PRO A 63 1.00 9.46 -10.71
CA PRO A 63 2.00 10.46 -11.07
C PRO A 63 2.37 11.33 -9.87
N PHE A 64 3.62 11.79 -9.82
CA PHE A 64 4.09 12.67 -8.75
C PHE A 64 3.38 14.03 -8.76
N ARG A 65 3.17 14.59 -9.96
CA ARG A 65 2.38 15.81 -10.20
C ARG A 65 1.57 15.67 -11.47
N ILE A 66 0.39 16.29 -11.46
CA ILE A 66 -0.49 16.40 -12.62
C ILE A 66 -0.77 17.88 -12.84
N ALA A 67 -0.67 18.33 -14.08
CA ALA A 67 -1.11 19.65 -14.49
C ALA A 67 -2.06 19.55 -15.69
N GLU A 68 -3.28 19.99 -15.49
CA GLU A 68 -4.26 20.16 -16.57
C GLU A 68 -4.03 21.51 -17.23
N ILE A 69 -3.76 21.51 -18.52
CA ILE A 69 -3.54 22.71 -19.31
C ILE A 69 -4.86 23.24 -19.79
N ARG A 70 -5.26 24.39 -19.23
CA ARG A 70 -6.51 25.06 -19.59
C ARG A 70 -6.20 26.47 -20.10
N PRO A 71 -6.93 26.97 -21.13
CA PRO A 71 -6.75 28.32 -21.64
C PRO A 71 -7.24 29.35 -20.60
N GLN A 72 -6.52 30.45 -20.44
CA GLN A 72 -6.92 31.56 -19.54
C GLN A 72 -7.66 32.66 -20.31
N VAL A 73 -7.54 32.67 -21.63
CA VAL A 73 -8.26 33.58 -22.54
C VAL A 73 -8.98 32.78 -23.63
N SER A 74 -10.06 33.34 -24.17
CA SER A 74 -10.81 32.73 -25.27
C SER A 74 -10.23 33.18 -26.60
N GLY A 75 -10.15 32.26 -27.57
CA GLY A 75 -9.66 32.58 -28.91
C GLY A 75 -9.42 31.36 -29.77
N LEU A 76 -8.92 31.58 -30.97
CA LEU A 76 -8.59 30.55 -31.95
C LEU A 76 -7.19 29.96 -31.62
N ILE A 77 -7.04 28.65 -31.56
CA ILE A 77 -5.73 27.99 -31.51
C ILE A 77 -5.09 28.11 -32.90
N LEU A 78 -4.02 28.89 -33.01
CA LEU A 78 -3.27 29.01 -34.26
C LEU A 78 -2.37 27.80 -34.50
N LYS A 79 -1.69 27.35 -33.44
CA LYS A 79 -0.69 26.29 -33.58
C LYS A 79 -0.48 25.54 -32.26
N ARG A 80 -0.29 24.21 -32.36
CA ARG A 80 0.28 23.38 -31.32
C ARG A 80 1.81 23.32 -31.46
N LEU A 81 2.55 23.51 -30.39
CA LEU A 81 4.00 23.67 -30.37
C LEU A 81 4.75 22.48 -29.71
N PHE A 82 4.07 21.36 -29.50
CA PHE A 82 4.66 20.15 -28.90
C PHE A 82 4.21 18.89 -29.67
N THR A 83 4.96 17.81 -29.47
CA THR A 83 4.58 16.46 -29.93
C THR A 83 3.88 15.73 -28.80
N GLU A 84 2.74 15.09 -29.07
CA GLU A 84 2.00 14.29 -28.10
C GLU A 84 2.84 13.14 -27.57
N GLY A 85 2.78 12.88 -26.25
CA GLY A 85 3.59 11.87 -25.59
C GLY A 85 5.05 12.25 -25.35
N SER A 86 5.51 13.42 -25.81
CA SER A 86 6.88 13.90 -25.58
C SER A 86 7.08 14.43 -24.14
N HIS A 87 8.33 14.58 -23.75
CA HIS A 87 8.70 15.30 -22.54
C HIS A 87 8.70 16.80 -22.81
N VAL A 88 8.08 17.59 -21.94
CA VAL A 88 8.06 19.06 -21.97
C VAL A 88 8.68 19.63 -20.71
N GLN A 89 9.26 20.84 -20.83
CA GLN A 89 9.85 21.55 -19.71
C GLN A 89 8.90 22.62 -19.17
N ALA A 90 8.98 22.92 -17.88
CA ALA A 90 8.25 24.03 -17.29
C ALA A 90 8.60 25.34 -18.03
N GLY A 91 7.60 26.16 -18.37
CA GLY A 91 7.73 27.39 -19.18
C GLY A 91 7.72 27.16 -20.69
N GLN A 92 7.84 25.91 -21.19
CA GLN A 92 7.77 25.61 -22.62
C GLN A 92 6.40 25.99 -23.19
N ALA A 93 6.38 26.70 -24.34
CA ALA A 93 5.14 27.00 -25.05
C ALA A 93 4.51 25.74 -25.63
N LEU A 94 3.23 25.53 -25.36
CA LEU A 94 2.45 24.39 -25.80
C LEU A 94 1.45 24.73 -26.90
N TYR A 95 0.75 25.85 -26.76
CA TYR A 95 -0.20 26.33 -27.74
C TYR A 95 -0.03 27.84 -27.94
N GLN A 96 -0.35 28.28 -29.14
CA GLN A 96 -0.50 29.70 -29.48
C GLN A 96 -1.96 29.97 -29.79
N ILE A 97 -2.62 30.73 -28.93
CA ILE A 97 -3.92 31.36 -29.21
C ILE A 97 -3.67 32.61 -30.05
N ASP A 98 -4.58 32.97 -30.93
CA ASP A 98 -4.46 34.17 -31.77
C ASP A 98 -4.19 35.42 -30.92
N PRO A 99 -3.00 36.06 -31.03
CA PRO A 99 -2.65 37.21 -30.25
C PRO A 99 -3.20 38.54 -30.81
N ALA A 100 -3.65 38.56 -32.09
CA ALA A 100 -3.99 39.80 -32.76
C ALA A 100 -5.06 40.64 -32.05
N PRO A 101 -6.19 40.08 -31.56
CA PRO A 101 -7.17 40.87 -30.82
C PRO A 101 -6.63 41.44 -29.50
N PHE A 102 -5.76 40.68 -28.80
CA PHE A 102 -5.14 41.07 -27.54
C PHE A 102 -4.06 42.11 -27.73
N GLN A 103 -3.27 42.03 -28.83
CA GLN A 103 -2.30 43.06 -29.20
C GLN A 103 -3.01 44.39 -29.52
N ALA A 104 -4.08 44.35 -30.30
CA ALA A 104 -4.88 45.54 -30.60
C ALA A 104 -5.47 46.18 -29.33
N ALA A 105 -5.89 45.36 -28.35
CA ALA A 105 -6.37 45.87 -27.06
C ALA A 105 -5.25 46.54 -26.25
N LEU A 106 -4.04 45.96 -26.27
CA LEU A 106 -2.86 46.57 -25.63
C LEU A 106 -2.49 47.88 -26.27
N ASP A 107 -2.39 47.94 -27.61
CA ASP A 107 -2.05 49.16 -28.38
C ASP A 107 -3.04 50.27 -28.07
N ASN A 108 -4.35 49.97 -27.99
CA ASN A 108 -5.39 50.92 -27.65
C ASN A 108 -5.22 51.48 -26.22
N ALA A 109 -4.91 50.62 -25.24
CA ALA A 109 -4.68 51.02 -23.86
C ALA A 109 -3.41 51.88 -23.73
N GLU A 110 -2.33 51.54 -24.44
CA GLU A 110 -1.09 52.34 -24.49
C GLU A 110 -1.30 53.71 -25.13
N ALA A 111 -2.09 53.79 -26.20
CA ALA A 111 -2.44 55.07 -26.83
C ALA A 111 -3.27 55.97 -25.89
N ALA A 112 -4.20 55.38 -25.12
CA ALA A 112 -4.98 56.14 -24.14
C ALA A 112 -4.12 56.63 -22.96
N LEU A 113 -3.18 55.81 -22.49
CA LEU A 113 -2.18 56.23 -21.49
C LEU A 113 -1.33 57.36 -21.99
N ALA A 114 -0.77 57.26 -23.18
CA ALA A 114 0.06 58.28 -23.79
C ALA A 114 -0.68 59.62 -23.92
N ARG A 115 -1.96 59.60 -24.30
CA ARG A 115 -2.80 60.80 -24.35
C ARG A 115 -2.97 61.44 -22.98
N ALA A 116 -3.21 60.66 -21.93
CA ALA A 116 -3.33 61.18 -20.56
C ALA A 116 -2.00 61.75 -20.06
N GLU A 117 -0.90 61.05 -20.30
CA GLU A 117 0.44 61.52 -19.94
C GLU A 117 0.86 62.79 -20.67
N ALA A 118 0.45 62.97 -21.93
CA ALA A 118 0.73 64.18 -22.70
C ALA A 118 0.05 65.44 -22.13
N SER A 119 -1.08 65.33 -21.44
CA SER A 119 -1.77 66.45 -20.80
C SER A 119 -1.19 66.84 -19.44
N LEU A 120 -0.46 65.96 -18.77
CA LEU A 120 0.07 66.16 -17.42
C LEU A 120 1.02 67.38 -17.30
N PRO A 121 2.03 67.61 -18.20
CA PRO A 121 2.95 68.72 -18.05
C PRO A 121 2.26 70.10 -18.11
N ALA A 122 1.26 70.25 -18.99
CA ALA A 122 0.52 71.49 -19.13
C ALA A 122 -0.28 71.82 -17.86
N LEU A 123 -0.90 70.81 -17.25
CA LEU A 123 -1.65 70.99 -16.01
C LEU A 123 -0.73 71.27 -14.82
N LYS A 124 0.40 70.57 -14.71
CA LYS A 124 1.41 70.87 -13.68
C LYS A 124 1.88 72.32 -13.76
N LEU A 125 2.30 72.78 -14.94
CA LEU A 125 2.71 74.14 -15.12
C LEU A 125 1.60 75.14 -14.84
N ARG A 126 0.34 74.82 -15.11
CA ARG A 126 -0.83 75.65 -14.77
C ARG A 126 -1.00 75.79 -13.26
N VAL A 127 -0.92 74.67 -12.51
CA VAL A 127 -1.02 74.72 -11.05
C VAL A 127 0.13 75.53 -10.45
N GLU A 128 1.38 75.29 -10.84
CA GLU A 128 2.56 76.05 -10.39
C GLU A 128 2.39 77.52 -10.61
N ARG A 129 1.87 77.92 -11.79
CA ARG A 129 1.60 79.31 -12.11
C ARG A 129 0.51 79.90 -11.22
N PHE A 130 -0.58 79.20 -11.01
CA PHE A 130 -1.70 79.65 -10.18
C PHE A 130 -1.31 79.76 -8.71
N GLU A 131 -0.46 78.82 -8.23
CA GLU A 131 0.10 78.85 -6.88
C GLU A 131 0.93 80.14 -6.66
N ALA A 132 1.80 80.53 -7.62
CA ALA A 132 2.58 81.78 -7.56
C ALA A 132 1.67 83.03 -7.61
N LEU A 133 0.70 83.09 -8.53
CA LEU A 133 -0.23 84.19 -8.66
C LEU A 133 -1.19 84.35 -7.47
N LEU A 134 -1.56 83.22 -6.78
CA LEU A 134 -2.34 83.27 -5.58
C LEU A 134 -1.59 83.92 -4.42
N ALA A 135 -0.27 83.64 -4.29
CA ALA A 135 0.60 84.30 -3.31
C ALA A 135 0.63 85.85 -3.49
N ASP A 136 0.59 86.28 -4.75
CA ASP A 136 0.53 87.69 -5.12
C ASP A 136 -0.91 88.23 -5.11
N LYS A 137 -1.92 87.48 -4.71
CA LYS A 137 -3.37 87.83 -4.73
C LYS A 137 -3.88 88.24 -6.12
N ALA A 138 -3.25 87.74 -7.20
CA ALA A 138 -3.61 88.05 -8.57
C ALA A 138 -4.66 87.14 -9.19
N VAL A 139 -5.00 86.00 -8.50
CA VAL A 139 -6.07 85.08 -8.88
C VAL A 139 -6.90 84.68 -7.64
N SER A 140 -8.10 84.11 -7.87
CA SER A 140 -8.95 83.61 -6.78
C SER A 140 -8.50 82.27 -6.24
N GLN A 141 -8.82 81.99 -4.99
CA GLN A 141 -8.62 80.67 -4.42
C GLN A 141 -9.33 79.54 -5.25
N GLN A 142 -10.50 79.89 -5.79
CA GLN A 142 -11.27 78.97 -6.63
C GLN A 142 -10.53 78.58 -7.90
N ASP A 143 -9.87 79.51 -8.57
CA ASP A 143 -9.10 79.26 -9.80
C ASP A 143 -7.93 78.32 -9.54
N TYR A 144 -7.27 78.48 -8.38
CA TYR A 144 -6.21 77.54 -7.94
C TYR A 144 -6.76 76.17 -7.64
N ASP A 145 -7.84 76.07 -6.85
CA ASP A 145 -8.49 74.81 -6.47
C ASP A 145 -8.98 74.06 -7.70
N ASP A 146 -9.55 74.72 -8.69
CA ASP A 146 -9.98 74.14 -9.97
C ASP A 146 -8.80 73.55 -10.77
N ALA A 147 -7.69 74.29 -10.79
CA ALA A 147 -6.48 73.84 -11.48
C ALA A 147 -5.84 72.63 -10.76
N ALA A 148 -5.82 72.60 -9.42
CA ALA A 148 -5.31 71.52 -8.61
C ALA A 148 -6.21 70.28 -8.76
N ALA A 149 -7.53 70.45 -8.79
CA ALA A 149 -8.48 69.36 -9.03
C ALA A 149 -8.28 68.74 -10.43
N ALA A 150 -8.09 69.57 -11.47
CA ALA A 150 -7.84 69.08 -12.83
C ALA A 150 -6.50 68.31 -12.93
N LEU A 151 -5.46 68.71 -12.22
CA LEU A 151 -4.21 67.97 -12.13
C LEU A 151 -4.41 66.62 -11.44
N ALA A 152 -5.06 66.63 -10.28
CA ALA A 152 -5.35 65.41 -9.54
C ALA A 152 -6.20 64.39 -10.35
N GLN A 153 -7.14 64.91 -11.17
CA GLN A 153 -7.94 64.09 -12.08
C GLN A 153 -7.06 63.38 -13.13
N VAL A 154 -6.19 64.13 -13.82
CA VAL A 154 -5.30 63.57 -14.85
C VAL A 154 -4.31 62.57 -14.23
N GLU A 155 -3.80 62.83 -13.03
CA GLU A 155 -2.94 61.89 -12.33
C GLU A 155 -3.68 60.59 -11.97
N ALA A 156 -4.97 60.68 -11.62
CA ALA A 156 -5.82 59.53 -11.41
C ALA A 156 -6.07 58.76 -12.72
N ASP A 157 -6.34 59.48 -13.82
CA ASP A 157 -6.55 58.88 -15.15
C ASP A 157 -5.30 58.14 -15.64
N ILE A 158 -4.11 58.70 -15.42
CA ILE A 158 -2.85 58.03 -15.73
C ILE A 158 -2.70 56.73 -14.93
N ARG A 159 -3.02 56.74 -13.64
CA ARG A 159 -2.99 55.48 -12.83
C ARG A 159 -3.98 54.44 -13.35
N TYR A 160 -5.19 54.86 -13.72
CA TYR A 160 -6.20 53.99 -14.32
C TYR A 160 -5.72 53.37 -15.64
N TRP A 161 -5.19 54.16 -16.56
CA TRP A 161 -4.69 53.68 -17.85
C TRP A 161 -3.46 52.79 -17.71
N LYS A 162 -2.57 53.06 -16.76
CA LYS A 162 -1.45 52.15 -16.44
C LYS A 162 -1.93 50.79 -16.02
N ALA A 163 -2.94 50.72 -15.15
CA ALA A 163 -3.55 49.45 -14.75
C ALA A 163 -4.24 48.74 -15.92
N THR A 164 -4.87 49.51 -16.83
CA THR A 164 -5.51 48.97 -18.04
C THR A 164 -4.49 48.38 -19.01
N VAL A 165 -3.35 49.07 -19.24
CA VAL A 165 -2.23 48.55 -20.05
C VAL A 165 -1.70 47.24 -19.46
N GLU A 166 -1.49 47.16 -18.15
CA GLU A 166 -0.99 45.97 -17.50
C GLU A 166 -1.97 44.78 -17.65
N THR A 167 -3.27 45.05 -17.51
CA THR A 167 -4.30 44.02 -17.73
C THR A 167 -4.28 43.51 -19.19
N ALA A 168 -4.17 44.41 -20.16
CA ALA A 168 -4.09 44.02 -21.58
C ALA A 168 -2.81 43.22 -21.88
N ARG A 169 -1.68 43.60 -21.29
CA ARG A 169 -0.39 42.91 -21.40
C ARG A 169 -0.46 41.50 -20.81
N ILE A 170 -1.09 41.31 -19.65
CA ILE A 170 -1.30 40.03 -19.03
C ILE A 170 -2.16 39.12 -19.94
N ASN A 171 -3.27 39.65 -20.47
CA ASN A 171 -4.15 38.88 -21.38
C ASN A 171 -3.43 38.50 -22.67
N LEU A 172 -2.59 39.37 -23.22
CA LEU A 172 -1.74 39.05 -24.36
C LEU A 172 -0.75 37.92 -24.00
N GLY A 173 -0.15 37.97 -22.80
CA GLY A 173 0.71 36.91 -22.28
C GLY A 173 0.00 35.53 -22.20
N TYR A 174 -1.26 35.51 -21.85
CA TYR A 174 -2.07 34.29 -21.77
C TYR A 174 -2.40 33.66 -23.13
N THR A 175 -2.21 34.38 -24.24
CA THR A 175 -2.33 33.79 -25.58
C THR A 175 -1.25 32.76 -25.86
N LYS A 176 -0.11 32.83 -25.18
CA LYS A 176 0.94 31.82 -25.19
C LYS A 176 0.75 30.87 -24.02
N VAL A 177 0.07 29.75 -24.26
CA VAL A 177 -0.18 28.73 -23.24
C VAL A 177 1.10 27.95 -22.98
N THR A 178 1.60 27.97 -21.74
CA THR A 178 2.87 27.35 -21.35
C THR A 178 2.66 26.20 -20.37
N ALA A 179 3.64 25.29 -20.28
CA ALA A 179 3.68 24.19 -19.33
C ALA A 179 3.99 24.71 -17.91
N PRO A 180 3.14 24.47 -16.90
CA PRO A 180 3.40 24.89 -15.52
C PRO A 180 4.40 23.99 -14.79
N ILE A 181 4.56 22.74 -15.24
CA ILE A 181 5.48 21.74 -14.70
C ILE A 181 6.23 21.06 -15.84
N SER A 182 7.42 20.52 -15.54
CA SER A 182 8.09 19.58 -16.44
C SER A 182 7.51 18.19 -16.27
N GLY A 183 7.40 17.43 -17.38
CA GLY A 183 6.87 16.07 -17.37
C GLY A 183 6.48 15.58 -18.77
N ARG A 184 5.82 14.44 -18.84
CA ARG A 184 5.31 13.88 -20.09
C ARG A 184 3.93 14.45 -20.38
N ILE A 185 3.78 15.06 -21.55
CA ILE A 185 2.50 15.60 -22.02
C ILE A 185 1.70 14.50 -22.70
N GLY A 186 0.41 14.43 -22.39
CA GLY A 186 -0.53 13.49 -23.02
C GLY A 186 -0.96 13.93 -24.42
N LYS A 187 -2.05 13.36 -24.91
CA LYS A 187 -2.70 13.76 -26.16
C LYS A 187 -3.31 15.15 -26.02
N SER A 188 -3.36 15.89 -27.10
CA SER A 188 -4.13 17.12 -27.22
C SER A 188 -5.63 16.81 -27.41
N SER A 189 -6.50 17.52 -26.74
CA SER A 189 -7.95 17.46 -26.95
C SER A 189 -8.47 18.44 -28.01
N VAL A 190 -7.57 19.29 -28.55
CA VAL A 190 -7.88 20.29 -29.57
C VAL A 190 -6.86 20.24 -30.68
N THR A 191 -7.27 20.71 -31.87
CA THR A 191 -6.43 20.83 -33.07
C THR A 191 -6.23 22.29 -33.43
N ASP A 192 -5.26 22.56 -34.31
CA ASP A 192 -5.08 23.86 -34.90
C ASP A 192 -6.38 24.30 -35.60
N GLY A 193 -6.77 25.55 -35.43
CA GLY A 193 -8.06 26.08 -35.91
C GLY A 193 -9.22 25.89 -34.94
N ALA A 194 -9.05 25.25 -33.80
CA ALA A 194 -10.11 25.08 -32.81
C ALA A 194 -10.34 26.38 -32.03
N MET A 195 -11.61 26.73 -31.78
CA MET A 195 -12.00 27.79 -30.86
C MET A 195 -11.99 27.28 -29.43
N VAL A 196 -11.31 27.96 -28.53
CA VAL A 196 -11.26 27.66 -27.10
C VAL A 196 -11.86 28.78 -26.26
N THR A 197 -12.41 28.41 -25.10
CA THR A 197 -13.01 29.36 -24.15
C THR A 197 -12.19 29.38 -22.87
N ALA A 198 -11.99 30.57 -22.30
CA ALA A 198 -11.30 30.72 -21.03
C ALA A 198 -11.87 29.80 -19.96
N TYR A 199 -10.99 29.07 -19.24
CA TYR A 199 -11.33 28.17 -18.15
C TYR A 199 -12.29 27.02 -18.53
N GLN A 200 -12.39 26.64 -19.81
CA GLN A 200 -13.26 25.56 -20.25
C GLN A 200 -13.02 24.26 -19.44
N PRO A 201 -14.09 23.46 -19.12
CA PRO A 201 -13.94 22.21 -18.36
C PRO A 201 -12.99 21.18 -18.96
N PRO A 202 -13.03 20.84 -20.28
CA PRO A 202 -12.05 19.95 -20.85
C PRO A 202 -10.68 20.62 -20.97
N ALA A 203 -9.66 19.99 -20.38
CA ALA A 203 -8.29 20.45 -20.52
C ALA A 203 -7.81 20.32 -21.97
N LEU A 204 -6.94 21.22 -22.44
CA LEU A 204 -6.31 21.14 -23.76
C LEU A 204 -5.36 19.95 -23.86
N ALA A 205 -4.61 19.71 -22.77
CA ALA A 205 -3.72 18.57 -22.58
C ALA A 205 -3.47 18.37 -21.09
N VAL A 206 -2.90 17.23 -20.71
CA VAL A 206 -2.49 16.94 -19.34
C VAL A 206 -1.01 16.63 -19.32
N ILE A 207 -0.26 17.27 -18.42
CA ILE A 207 1.15 16.98 -18.17
C ILE A 207 1.25 16.18 -16.89
N GLN A 208 2.02 15.09 -16.92
CA GLN A 208 2.28 14.24 -15.77
C GLN A 208 3.77 14.13 -15.51
N GLN A 209 4.17 14.41 -14.28
CA GLN A 209 5.52 14.16 -13.83
C GLN A 209 5.61 12.69 -13.39
N LEU A 210 6.44 11.91 -14.07
CA LEU A 210 6.58 10.46 -13.88
C LEU A 210 7.87 10.08 -13.13
N ASP A 211 8.81 10.99 -12.99
CA ASP A 211 10.02 10.81 -12.19
C ASP A 211 10.17 11.98 -11.21
N PRO A 212 10.16 11.68 -9.89
CA PRO A 212 9.75 10.41 -9.28
C PRO A 212 8.27 10.05 -9.53
N ILE A 213 7.84 8.84 -9.16
CA ILE A 213 6.46 8.37 -9.26
C ILE A 213 5.97 7.88 -7.89
N TYR A 214 4.69 8.00 -7.63
CA TYR A 214 4.05 7.43 -6.44
C TYR A 214 3.59 5.99 -6.68
N ALA A 215 3.64 5.18 -5.63
CA ALA A 215 2.84 3.97 -5.50
C ALA A 215 1.91 4.14 -4.29
N ASP A 216 0.63 4.10 -4.53
CA ASP A 216 -0.42 4.20 -3.52
C ASP A 216 -0.86 2.79 -3.13
N VAL A 217 -0.64 2.45 -1.86
CA VAL A 217 -0.82 1.11 -1.31
C VAL A 217 -1.86 1.19 -0.19
N PRO A 218 -3.09 0.73 -0.41
CA PRO A 218 -4.11 0.69 0.63
C PRO A 218 -3.76 -0.36 1.70
N ARG A 219 -3.88 0.00 2.97
CA ARG A 219 -3.70 -0.90 4.11
C ARG A 219 -4.84 -0.77 5.10
N SER A 220 -5.36 -1.91 5.59
CA SER A 220 -6.39 -1.93 6.61
C SER A 220 -5.91 -1.26 7.91
N THR A 221 -6.77 -0.45 8.53
CA THR A 221 -6.51 0.16 9.84
C THR A 221 -6.27 -0.88 10.92
N THR A 222 -6.93 -2.03 10.85
CA THR A 222 -6.74 -3.15 11.80
C THR A 222 -5.31 -3.69 11.73
N GLU A 223 -4.75 -3.86 10.52
CA GLU A 223 -3.36 -4.31 10.35
C GLU A 223 -2.37 -3.27 10.83
N LEU A 224 -2.63 -1.99 10.55
CA LEU A 224 -1.79 -0.89 11.02
C LEU A 224 -1.75 -0.83 12.56
N LEU A 225 -2.91 -1.01 13.22
CA LEU A 225 -2.99 -1.05 14.68
C LEU A 225 -2.24 -2.26 15.26
N ARG A 226 -2.37 -3.45 14.65
CA ARG A 226 -1.63 -4.64 15.04
C ARG A 226 -0.12 -4.45 14.90
N LEU A 227 0.34 -3.81 13.82
CA LEU A 227 1.76 -3.51 13.63
C LEU A 227 2.28 -2.55 14.71
N LYS A 228 1.54 -1.48 14.98
CA LYS A 228 1.88 -0.53 16.08
C LYS A 228 1.95 -1.24 17.43
N GLN A 229 1.04 -2.17 17.70
CA GLN A 229 1.04 -2.94 18.94
C GLN A 229 2.29 -3.84 19.04
N ARG A 230 2.64 -4.58 17.98
CA ARG A 230 3.84 -5.43 17.95
C ARG A 230 5.14 -4.66 18.16
N LEU A 231 5.24 -3.45 17.59
CA LEU A 231 6.37 -2.56 17.78
C LEU A 231 6.44 -2.08 19.26
N LYS A 232 5.28 -1.72 19.84
CA LYS A 232 5.19 -1.27 21.23
C LYS A 232 5.54 -2.39 22.22
N ASP A 233 5.13 -3.63 21.94
CA ASP A 233 5.37 -4.80 22.77
C ASP A 233 6.82 -5.33 22.65
N GLY A 234 7.68 -4.70 21.86
CA GLY A 234 9.06 -5.12 21.62
C GLY A 234 9.20 -6.45 20.86
N ARG A 235 8.10 -6.94 20.25
CA ARG A 235 8.12 -8.16 19.41
C ARG A 235 8.76 -7.93 18.05
N LEU A 236 8.86 -6.67 17.64
CA LEU A 236 9.52 -6.20 16.43
C LEU A 236 10.43 -5.05 16.77
N ASN A 237 11.66 -5.12 16.31
CA ASN A 237 12.62 -4.03 16.41
C ASN A 237 12.63 -3.22 15.12
N HIS A 238 12.83 -1.91 15.24
CA HIS A 238 13.03 -1.03 14.08
C HIS A 238 14.33 -1.37 13.38
N ASP A 239 14.29 -1.45 12.03
CA ASP A 239 15.49 -1.68 11.19
C ASP A 239 16.27 -0.37 10.94
N GLY A 240 16.17 0.61 11.81
CA GLY A 240 16.87 1.89 11.70
C GLY A 240 16.57 2.63 10.38
N ALA A 241 17.62 3.05 9.67
CA ALA A 241 17.52 3.83 8.42
C ALA A 241 16.85 3.09 7.25
N ASN A 242 16.73 1.76 7.31
CA ASN A 242 16.14 0.95 6.24
C ASN A 242 14.64 0.70 6.39
N GLN A 243 14.03 1.12 7.49
CA GLN A 243 12.62 0.86 7.78
C GLN A 243 11.67 1.50 6.75
N ASN A 244 12.06 2.62 6.17
CA ASN A 244 11.27 3.34 5.18
C ASN A 244 11.51 2.87 3.74
N LYS A 245 12.42 1.91 3.51
CA LYS A 245 12.70 1.38 2.18
C LYS A 245 11.69 0.31 1.79
N VAL A 246 11.12 0.48 0.61
CA VAL A 246 10.09 -0.38 0.04
C VAL A 246 10.60 -0.92 -1.29
N LYS A 247 10.49 -2.22 -1.49
CA LYS A 247 10.71 -2.85 -2.80
C LYS A 247 9.40 -2.96 -3.54
N LEU A 248 9.46 -2.93 -4.88
CA LEU A 248 8.30 -3.05 -5.74
C LEU A 248 8.43 -4.32 -6.59
N ILE A 249 7.33 -5.02 -6.75
CA ILE A 249 7.19 -6.13 -7.68
C ILE A 249 6.17 -5.71 -8.73
N LEU A 250 6.54 -5.80 -10.00
CA LEU A 250 5.70 -5.46 -11.12
C LEU A 250 4.61 -6.51 -11.36
N GLU A 251 3.68 -6.22 -12.25
CA GLU A 251 2.55 -7.11 -12.57
C GLU A 251 3.00 -8.46 -13.14
N ASP A 252 4.10 -8.49 -13.89
CA ASP A 252 4.72 -9.70 -14.43
C ASP A 252 5.50 -10.54 -13.40
N GLY A 253 5.57 -10.06 -12.16
CA GLY A 253 6.33 -10.71 -11.08
C GLY A 253 7.81 -10.30 -11.01
N ALA A 254 8.30 -9.47 -11.95
CA ALA A 254 9.67 -8.99 -11.91
C ALA A 254 9.89 -7.97 -10.78
N PRO A 255 11.02 -8.03 -10.06
CA PRO A 255 11.37 -7.01 -9.09
C PRO A 255 11.77 -5.71 -9.80
N TYR A 256 11.22 -4.58 -9.35
CA TYR A 256 11.64 -3.26 -9.81
C TYR A 256 13.05 -2.93 -9.29
N PRO A 257 13.96 -2.40 -10.13
CA PRO A 257 15.37 -2.26 -9.76
C PRO A 257 15.64 -1.19 -8.68
N HIS A 258 14.76 -0.19 -8.55
CA HIS A 258 14.93 0.91 -7.61
C HIS A 258 14.08 0.71 -6.36
N GLU A 259 14.67 0.97 -5.19
CA GLU A 259 13.95 0.99 -3.92
C GLU A 259 13.24 2.33 -3.74
N GLY A 260 11.99 2.28 -3.32
CA GLY A 260 11.21 3.44 -2.95
C GLY A 260 11.39 3.81 -1.48
N THR A 261 10.93 5.01 -1.15
CA THR A 261 10.89 5.50 0.22
C THR A 261 9.46 5.75 0.64
N LEU A 262 9.05 5.12 1.74
CA LEU A 262 7.76 5.40 2.38
C LEU A 262 7.79 6.83 2.92
N GLN A 263 7.02 7.72 2.31
CA GLN A 263 6.97 9.11 2.73
C GLN A 263 5.85 9.38 3.72
N PHE A 264 4.72 8.71 3.56
CA PHE A 264 3.50 9.12 4.21
C PHE A 264 2.51 7.96 4.37
N SER A 265 1.86 7.92 5.53
CA SER A 265 0.59 7.23 5.74
C SER A 265 -0.48 8.30 5.80
N ASP A 266 -1.49 8.24 4.95
CA ASP A 266 -2.60 9.20 5.02
C ASP A 266 -3.14 9.26 6.45
N VAL A 267 -3.46 10.47 6.90
CA VAL A 267 -4.05 10.70 8.24
C VAL A 267 -5.54 10.32 8.22
N THR A 268 -6.13 10.27 7.03
CA THR A 268 -7.55 10.02 6.82
C THR A 268 -7.80 8.56 6.48
N VAL A 269 -8.72 7.95 7.22
CA VAL A 269 -9.25 6.61 6.92
C VAL A 269 -10.37 6.76 5.91
N ASP A 270 -10.33 5.99 4.83
CA ASP A 270 -11.48 5.86 3.93
C ASP A 270 -12.62 5.14 4.68
N PRO A 271 -13.76 5.82 4.92
CA PRO A 271 -14.84 5.25 5.71
C PRO A 271 -15.55 4.08 5.02
N THR A 272 -15.43 3.94 3.70
CA THR A 272 -16.07 2.87 2.93
C THR A 272 -15.29 1.57 2.99
N THR A 273 -13.96 1.65 3.01
CA THR A 273 -13.06 0.49 2.98
C THR A 273 -12.38 0.22 4.33
N GLY A 274 -12.41 1.18 5.27
CA GLY A 274 -11.67 1.10 6.54
C GLY A 274 -10.15 1.04 6.33
N SER A 275 -9.65 1.55 5.22
CA SER A 275 -8.23 1.53 4.87
C SER A 275 -7.59 2.91 4.90
N VAL A 276 -6.29 2.94 5.10
CA VAL A 276 -5.41 4.11 4.92
C VAL A 276 -4.50 3.87 3.72
N ILE A 277 -4.18 4.92 2.99
CA ILE A 277 -3.27 4.84 1.87
C ILE A 277 -1.84 5.09 2.37
N LEU A 278 -0.96 4.14 2.12
CA LEU A 278 0.47 4.30 2.28
C LEU A 278 1.03 4.79 0.95
N ARG A 279 1.63 5.98 0.94
CA ARG A 279 2.25 6.54 -0.25
C ARG A 279 3.75 6.35 -0.23
N VAL A 280 4.26 5.68 -1.24
CA VAL A 280 5.68 5.40 -1.43
C VAL A 280 6.16 6.13 -2.67
N VAL A 281 7.32 6.77 -2.57
CA VAL A 281 7.97 7.45 -3.71
C VAL A 281 9.04 6.55 -4.29
N PHE A 282 8.98 6.34 -5.59
CA PHE A 282 9.96 5.58 -6.34
C PHE A 282 10.66 6.47 -7.37
N PRO A 283 12.01 6.38 -7.49
CA PRO A 283 12.70 6.90 -8.67
C PRO A 283 12.22 6.16 -9.91
N ASN A 284 12.01 6.88 -11.02
CA ASN A 284 11.55 6.28 -12.28
C ASN A 284 12.29 6.88 -13.50
N PRO A 285 13.62 6.89 -13.49
CA PRO A 285 14.41 7.56 -14.52
C PRO A 285 14.21 6.94 -15.92
N GLU A 286 13.95 5.63 -15.98
CA GLU A 286 13.73 4.90 -17.23
C GLU A 286 12.29 4.97 -17.73
N GLY A 287 11.37 5.54 -16.93
CA GLY A 287 9.95 5.66 -17.28
C GLY A 287 9.19 4.33 -17.39
N ILE A 288 9.70 3.27 -16.74
CA ILE A 288 9.08 1.92 -16.73
C ILE A 288 7.72 1.96 -16.04
N LEU A 289 7.64 2.67 -14.91
CA LEU A 289 6.40 2.80 -14.16
C LEU A 289 5.51 3.86 -14.82
N LEU A 290 4.33 3.43 -15.25
CA LEU A 290 3.30 4.32 -15.79
C LEU A 290 2.17 4.47 -14.77
N PRO A 291 1.49 5.63 -14.71
CA PRO A 291 0.36 5.85 -13.82
C PRO A 291 -0.76 4.82 -14.04
N GLY A 292 -1.30 4.29 -12.94
CA GLY A 292 -2.38 3.30 -12.95
C GLY A 292 -1.92 1.85 -13.02
N MET A 293 -0.62 1.57 -13.22
CA MET A 293 -0.10 0.19 -13.21
C MET A 293 -0.34 -0.48 -11.87
N PHE A 294 -0.71 -1.75 -11.92
CA PHE A 294 -0.78 -2.59 -10.74
C PHE A 294 0.63 -2.98 -10.28
N VAL A 295 0.87 -2.89 -8.99
CA VAL A 295 2.16 -3.20 -8.39
C VAL A 295 1.96 -3.84 -7.02
N ARG A 296 2.96 -4.60 -6.55
CA ARG A 296 3.00 -5.12 -5.18
C ARG A 296 4.17 -4.50 -4.44
N ALA A 297 3.87 -3.76 -3.39
CA ALA A 297 4.88 -3.15 -2.54
C ALA A 297 5.28 -4.12 -1.42
N VAL A 298 6.57 -4.42 -1.31
CA VAL A 298 7.13 -5.25 -0.25
C VAL A 298 7.67 -4.33 0.84
N ILE A 299 6.92 -4.23 1.92
CA ILE A 299 7.23 -3.37 3.06
C ILE A 299 7.84 -4.21 4.18
N LYS A 300 8.97 -3.77 4.74
CA LYS A 300 9.55 -4.36 5.94
C LYS A 300 8.77 -3.88 7.16
N GLU A 301 8.14 -4.82 7.88
CA GLU A 301 7.42 -4.51 9.12
C GLU A 301 8.36 -4.32 10.31
N GLY A 302 9.48 -5.03 10.32
CA GLY A 302 10.47 -5.02 11.38
C GLY A 302 11.30 -6.31 11.40
N ILE A 303 12.16 -6.43 12.40
CA ILE A 303 13.01 -7.60 12.61
C ILE A 303 12.54 -8.32 13.88
N ASN A 304 12.23 -9.60 13.75
CA ASN A 304 11.99 -10.48 14.89
C ASN A 304 13.30 -11.25 15.18
N GLU A 305 13.93 -10.96 16.29
CA GLU A 305 15.23 -11.56 16.66
C GLU A 305 15.08 -12.96 17.29
N GLN A 306 13.90 -13.30 17.77
CA GLN A 306 13.60 -14.55 18.45
C GLN A 306 12.47 -15.31 17.76
N ALA A 307 12.45 -15.29 16.44
CA ALA A 307 11.43 -15.96 15.66
C ALA A 307 11.57 -17.49 15.80
N VAL A 308 10.46 -18.16 16.08
CA VAL A 308 10.35 -19.61 16.05
C VAL A 308 9.63 -20.03 14.78
N LEU A 309 10.34 -20.69 13.87
CA LEU A 309 9.78 -21.27 12.65
C LEU A 309 9.72 -22.79 12.75
N ILE A 310 8.58 -23.36 12.39
CA ILE A 310 8.40 -24.81 12.32
C ILE A 310 7.77 -25.20 10.97
N PRO A 311 8.16 -26.35 10.37
CA PRO A 311 7.53 -26.85 9.15
C PRO A 311 6.03 -26.97 9.29
N GLN A 312 5.28 -26.66 8.22
CA GLN A 312 3.81 -26.68 8.24
C GLN A 312 3.25 -28.05 8.63
N GLN A 313 3.90 -29.14 8.21
CA GLN A 313 3.51 -30.50 8.52
C GLN A 313 3.56 -30.86 10.01
N GLY A 314 4.34 -30.12 10.84
CA GLY A 314 4.41 -30.30 12.29
C GLY A 314 3.24 -29.65 13.04
N VAL A 315 2.34 -28.95 12.35
CA VAL A 315 1.18 -28.28 12.94
C VAL A 315 -0.11 -28.95 12.52
N SER A 316 -0.86 -29.40 13.50
CA SER A 316 -2.20 -29.95 13.31
C SER A 316 -3.26 -28.99 13.86
N ARG A 317 -4.51 -29.19 13.47
CA ARG A 317 -5.65 -28.43 14.02
C ARG A 317 -6.62 -29.39 14.72
N ASN A 318 -7.08 -29.01 15.89
CA ASN A 318 -8.08 -29.79 16.61
C ASN A 318 -9.50 -29.56 16.00
N SER A 319 -10.50 -30.28 16.51
CA SER A 319 -11.90 -30.19 16.08
C SER A 319 -12.51 -28.79 16.21
N LYS A 320 -11.92 -27.92 17.04
CA LYS A 320 -12.31 -26.51 17.20
C LYS A 320 -11.51 -25.58 16.30
N GLY A 321 -10.64 -26.11 15.42
CA GLY A 321 -9.79 -25.32 14.53
C GLY A 321 -8.52 -24.74 15.16
N ASN A 322 -8.29 -24.96 16.46
CA ASN A 322 -7.11 -24.42 17.14
C ASN A 322 -5.85 -25.18 16.73
N PRO A 323 -4.74 -24.49 16.41
CA PRO A 323 -3.48 -25.11 16.03
C PRO A 323 -2.79 -25.72 17.26
N PHE A 324 -2.18 -26.90 17.07
CA PHE A 324 -1.36 -27.57 18.06
C PHE A 324 -0.21 -28.33 17.40
N ALA A 325 0.82 -28.63 18.15
CA ALA A 325 1.89 -29.54 17.76
C ALA A 325 2.07 -30.65 18.78
N LEU A 326 2.62 -31.77 18.36
CA LEU A 326 3.13 -32.81 19.25
C LEU A 326 4.62 -32.58 19.47
N VAL A 327 5.03 -32.60 20.73
CA VAL A 327 6.42 -32.36 21.15
C VAL A 327 6.90 -33.59 21.90
N VAL A 328 8.14 -34.03 21.67
CA VAL A 328 8.75 -35.12 22.43
C VAL A 328 9.28 -34.60 23.75
N ASP A 329 8.78 -35.09 24.87
CA ASP A 329 9.24 -34.74 26.22
C ASP A 329 10.55 -35.44 26.63
N ALA A 330 11.00 -35.22 27.86
CA ALA A 330 12.22 -35.80 28.40
C ALA A 330 12.12 -37.34 28.55
N GLU A 331 10.88 -37.88 28.74
CA GLU A 331 10.58 -39.33 28.88
C GLU A 331 10.32 -39.97 27.52
N SER A 332 10.66 -39.30 26.41
CA SER A 332 10.40 -39.75 25.01
C SER A 332 8.92 -40.03 24.71
N LYS A 333 8.00 -39.29 25.33
CA LYS A 333 6.57 -39.38 25.07
C LYS A 333 6.10 -38.17 24.24
N ALA A 334 5.09 -38.38 23.41
CA ALA A 334 4.46 -37.32 22.61
C ALA A 334 3.51 -36.51 23.51
N GLY A 335 3.90 -35.25 23.79
CA GLY A 335 3.09 -34.28 24.53
C GLY A 335 2.37 -33.32 23.58
N LEU A 336 1.11 -32.98 23.84
CA LEU A 336 0.35 -32.00 23.07
C LEU A 336 0.66 -30.58 23.57
N ARG A 337 1.02 -29.66 22.65
CA ARG A 337 1.23 -28.23 22.90
C ARG A 337 0.31 -27.40 22.03
N MET A 338 -0.53 -26.58 22.66
CA MET A 338 -1.34 -25.59 21.94
C MET A 338 -0.46 -24.48 21.43
N LEU A 339 -0.65 -24.07 20.18
CA LEU A 339 0.16 -23.06 19.51
C LEU A 339 -0.64 -21.79 19.25
N THR A 340 0.06 -20.66 19.21
CA THR A 340 -0.43 -19.45 18.58
C THR A 340 0.44 -19.19 17.35
N ILE A 341 -0.18 -19.26 16.17
CA ILE A 341 0.49 -19.05 14.88
C ILE A 341 0.25 -17.60 14.45
N ASP A 342 1.29 -16.93 13.94
CA ASP A 342 1.16 -15.60 13.38
C ASP A 342 0.90 -15.65 11.87
N ARG A 343 1.86 -16.16 11.09
CA ARG A 343 1.80 -16.24 9.61
C ARG A 343 2.69 -17.35 9.07
N GLU A 344 2.51 -17.61 7.79
CA GLU A 344 3.39 -18.47 7.01
C GLU A 344 4.60 -17.67 6.48
N ILE A 345 5.78 -18.28 6.53
CA ILE A 345 7.01 -17.73 5.96
C ILE A 345 7.79 -18.88 5.31
N GLY A 346 7.91 -18.87 3.98
CA GLY A 346 8.74 -19.85 3.24
C GLY A 346 8.38 -21.32 3.50
N GLY A 347 7.08 -21.64 3.58
CA GLY A 347 6.61 -23.01 3.85
C GLY A 347 6.70 -23.43 5.32
N GLN A 348 6.97 -22.50 6.22
CA GLN A 348 7.02 -22.70 7.67
C GLN A 348 6.02 -21.79 8.39
N TRP A 349 5.54 -22.23 9.55
CA TRP A 349 4.72 -21.39 10.41
C TRP A 349 5.57 -20.59 11.40
N LEU A 350 5.37 -19.28 11.44
CA LEU A 350 5.88 -18.44 12.51
C LEU A 350 5.00 -18.61 13.74
N VAL A 351 5.58 -19.19 14.80
CA VAL A 351 4.90 -19.44 16.08
C VAL A 351 5.21 -18.32 17.04
N SER A 352 4.16 -17.66 17.56
CA SER A 352 4.28 -16.57 18.53
C SER A 352 4.19 -17.01 19.97
N ALA A 353 3.59 -18.19 20.26
CA ALA A 353 3.51 -18.77 21.61
C ALA A 353 3.22 -20.27 21.55
N GLY A 354 3.64 -20.99 22.61
CA GLY A 354 3.36 -22.41 22.78
C GLY A 354 4.56 -23.35 22.62
N LEU A 355 5.69 -22.85 22.09
CA LEU A 355 6.96 -23.57 21.98
C LEU A 355 8.08 -22.79 22.66
N ALA A 356 9.05 -23.53 23.19
CA ALA A 356 10.28 -23.00 23.76
C ALA A 356 11.50 -23.45 22.90
N PRO A 357 12.59 -22.68 22.89
CA PRO A 357 13.85 -23.12 22.29
C PRO A 357 14.31 -24.45 22.92
N GLY A 358 14.67 -25.43 22.07
CA GLY A 358 15.04 -26.77 22.49
C GLY A 358 13.92 -27.80 22.46
N ASP A 359 12.63 -27.40 22.33
CA ASP A 359 11.52 -28.32 22.13
C ASP A 359 11.73 -29.14 20.86
N ARG A 360 11.42 -30.42 20.88
CA ARG A 360 11.49 -31.32 19.71
C ARG A 360 10.09 -31.52 19.14
N VAL A 361 9.75 -30.81 18.08
CA VAL A 361 8.42 -30.89 17.42
C VAL A 361 8.41 -32.05 16.46
N ILE A 362 7.37 -32.90 16.54
CA ILE A 362 7.16 -34.02 15.63
C ILE A 362 6.58 -33.47 14.32
N VAL A 363 7.25 -33.78 13.20
CA VAL A 363 6.85 -33.33 11.86
C VAL A 363 6.34 -34.49 10.98
N GLU A 364 6.76 -35.71 11.25
CA GLU A 364 6.30 -36.92 10.53
C GLU A 364 5.94 -38.05 11.51
N GLY A 365 5.07 -38.96 11.09
CA GLY A 365 4.56 -40.06 11.93
C GLY A 365 3.35 -39.67 12.77
N LEU A 366 2.70 -38.55 12.53
CA LEU A 366 1.58 -38.00 13.33
C LEU A 366 0.29 -38.82 13.25
N LEU A 367 0.04 -39.57 12.17
CA LEU A 367 -1.25 -40.21 11.85
C LEU A 367 -1.73 -41.26 12.88
N MET A 368 -0.79 -41.90 13.59
CA MET A 368 -1.13 -42.97 14.58
C MET A 368 -0.74 -42.57 16.01
N LEU A 369 -0.28 -41.35 16.23
CA LEU A 369 0.18 -40.91 17.53
C LEU A 369 -0.96 -40.34 18.37
N ARG A 370 -1.03 -40.84 19.62
CA ARG A 370 -1.86 -40.21 20.66
C ARG A 370 -0.97 -39.52 21.69
N PRO A 371 -1.42 -38.45 22.30
CA PRO A 371 -0.71 -37.85 23.42
C PRO A 371 -0.42 -38.91 24.51
N GLY A 372 0.84 -38.95 25.01
CA GLY A 372 1.32 -39.93 25.96
C GLY A 372 1.97 -41.19 25.36
N THR A 373 1.96 -41.37 24.04
CA THR A 373 2.65 -42.49 23.37
C THR A 373 4.16 -42.34 23.43
N VAL A 374 4.87 -43.44 23.79
CA VAL A 374 6.34 -43.46 23.72
C VAL A 374 6.78 -43.54 22.28
N VAL A 375 7.73 -42.67 21.89
CA VAL A 375 8.21 -42.53 20.52
C VAL A 375 9.74 -42.55 20.46
N LYS A 376 10.27 -43.00 19.33
CA LYS A 376 11.70 -42.89 19.00
C LYS A 376 11.88 -41.70 18.07
N ALA A 377 12.45 -40.63 18.59
CA ALA A 377 12.71 -39.42 17.83
C ALA A 377 13.93 -39.59 16.91
N VAL A 378 13.76 -39.28 15.61
CA VAL A 378 14.80 -39.22 14.61
C VAL A 378 14.84 -37.79 14.08
N PRO A 379 16.03 -37.19 13.81
CA PRO A 379 16.09 -35.89 13.20
C PRO A 379 15.38 -35.87 11.85
N PHE A 380 14.60 -34.82 11.58
CA PHE A 380 13.95 -34.60 10.29
C PHE A 380 14.96 -34.21 9.22
N ASP A 381 15.00 -34.92 8.09
CA ASP A 381 15.79 -34.59 6.93
C ASP A 381 14.84 -34.09 5.81
N PRO A 382 14.88 -32.79 5.49
CA PRO A 382 14.00 -32.20 4.47
C PRO A 382 14.27 -32.76 3.06
N THR A 383 15.40 -33.42 2.80
CA THR A 383 15.75 -33.98 1.49
C THR A 383 15.06 -35.33 1.25
N GLN A 384 14.58 -36.01 2.30
CA GLN A 384 13.87 -37.30 2.23
C GLN A 384 12.33 -37.13 2.32
N ALA A 385 11.82 -35.92 2.46
CA ALA A 385 10.40 -35.62 2.53
C ALA A 385 9.72 -35.95 1.19
N GLY A 386 9.14 -37.17 1.11
CA GLY A 386 8.44 -37.66 -0.11
C GLY A 386 8.60 -39.14 -0.39
N GLN A 387 9.54 -39.82 0.26
CA GLN A 387 9.62 -41.29 0.20
C GLN A 387 8.83 -41.89 1.39
N GLY A 388 7.61 -42.30 1.13
CA GLY A 388 6.85 -43.08 2.10
C GLY A 388 7.63 -44.33 2.57
N PRO A 389 7.35 -44.87 3.77
CA PRO A 389 8.07 -46.01 4.31
C PRO A 389 8.08 -47.15 3.29
N ALA A 390 9.27 -47.62 2.90
CA ALA A 390 9.46 -48.75 2.02
C ALA A 390 8.69 -49.96 2.60
N ALA A 391 7.71 -50.45 1.85
CA ALA A 391 7.01 -51.67 2.19
C ALA A 391 8.02 -52.80 2.33
N GLY A 392 8.10 -53.36 3.54
CA GLY A 392 8.97 -54.48 3.86
C GLY A 392 8.76 -55.68 2.90
N PRO A 393 9.81 -56.45 2.57
CA PRO A 393 9.68 -57.60 1.68
C PRO A 393 8.97 -58.76 2.40
N GLY A 394 7.80 -59.14 1.93
CA GLY A 394 7.21 -60.40 2.36
C GLY A 394 5.71 -60.49 2.43
N ALA A 395 5.04 -60.60 1.28
CA ALA A 395 3.82 -61.38 1.18
C ALA A 395 3.69 -61.94 -0.25
N THR A 396 4.15 -63.18 -0.41
CA THR A 396 3.89 -64.04 -1.58
C THR A 396 2.39 -64.20 -1.78
N ALA A 397 1.89 -63.83 -2.94
CA ALA A 397 0.50 -64.03 -3.37
C ALA A 397 0.23 -65.55 -3.60
N PRO A 398 -0.91 -66.09 -3.20
CA PRO A 398 -1.28 -67.47 -3.54
C PRO A 398 -1.69 -67.50 -5.01
N LYS A 399 -1.11 -68.44 -5.75
CA LYS A 399 -1.54 -68.91 -7.08
C LYS A 399 -2.91 -69.56 -7.00
N THR A 400 -3.92 -69.01 -7.60
CA THR A 400 -5.17 -69.67 -7.93
C THR A 400 -5.06 -70.35 -9.29
N ARG A 401 -5.48 -71.57 -9.29
CA ARG A 401 -5.63 -72.52 -10.43
C ARG A 401 -6.93 -72.20 -11.17
#